data_23d1cd4496de194be4a3cf0064959248
#
_entry.id   23d1cd4496de194be4a3cf0064959248
#
_cell.length_a   1.000
_cell.length_b   1.000
_cell.length_c   1.000
_cell.angle_alpha   90.00
_cell.angle_beta   90.00
_cell.angle_gamma   90.00
#
_symmetry.space_group_name_H-M   'P 1'
#
loop_
_entity.id
_entity.type
_entity.pdbx_description
1 polymer ?
#
loop_
_entity_poly.entity_id
_entity_poly.type
_entity_poly.pdbx_seq_one_letter_code
_entity_poly.pdbx_strand_id
1 'polypeptide(L)'
;ADQQRRQTDASAPTAPSAPSAPATPEEDYAPNTLIDPVVLALPGALPVLNREAVELSMMVGLALNCRIASTTKWDRKGYFYPDLPKAYQISQYDLPVCYDGSVELPPTNAQGEIDFAAWCAAAEHSPLTPARRVGIIRAHLEEDAGKLLHELPSGFDPGGAPLDGSIIDFNRAGTPLLEIVTQPEFTAADDVVAFAQMLRHLCRFIGASEGVMQKGHMRFEPNINTILTLADGRRIATPVVEVKNLNSFKAVKGAIEFELREQPARWVRDGREFGRGMKVTRGWDDARNETFIQREKEDADDYRYFPDPDLPAIAIDEDWVARARRRVGELPILRARRFVRDWALPAPQAAAMIEEPGVCALFEQSVAAAQSRGVEASRAARACANLLLQNAQKRANERTSERIQLAQAAGRSGATVRPILVSDLGLAADSLGALAALRESGAISAQSADELLGHLCDSPDQPADVEALARDRGMLIVRDDNALASWCEQAIRDNAQSAADVRAGKLQAVGRLVGAVMKLSGGAADAAQVRERLLSMLK
;
A
#
# COMPACT_ATOMS: atom_id res chain seq x y z
N ALA A 1 50.68 35.80 -3.66
CA ALA A 1 51.16 34.84 -2.70
C ALA A 1 49.99 34.26 -1.93
N ASP A 2 49.88 32.94 -2.01
CA ASP A 2 48.98 31.98 -1.31
C ASP A 2 47.63 31.69 -1.94
N GLN A 3 47.69 31.03 -3.09
CA GLN A 3 46.76 30.00 -3.49
C GLN A 3 47.51 28.68 -3.62
N GLN A 4 47.45 27.82 -2.64
CA GLN A 4 47.64 26.36 -2.81
C GLN A 4 47.42 25.62 -1.51
N ARG A 5 46.64 24.54 -1.62
CA ARG A 5 46.42 23.45 -0.69
C ARG A 5 45.08 23.47 0.09
N ARG A 6 44.10 22.84 -0.48
CA ARG A 6 43.27 21.82 0.17
C ARG A 6 42.81 20.80 -0.85
N GLN A 7 43.59 19.77 -1.05
CA GLN A 7 43.09 18.45 -1.41
C GLN A 7 42.51 17.86 -0.12
N THR A 8 41.27 17.46 -0.12
CA THR A 8 40.73 16.63 0.92
C THR A 8 39.69 15.70 0.34
N ASP A 9 39.97 14.46 0.51
CA ASP A 9 39.12 13.31 0.75
C ASP A 9 37.79 13.21 -0.03
N ALA A 10 37.83 12.33 -1.02
CA ALA A 10 36.67 11.67 -1.57
C ALA A 10 36.13 10.71 -0.50
N SER A 11 35.19 11.18 0.31
CA SER A 11 34.33 10.31 1.12
C SER A 11 33.36 9.58 0.21
N ALA A 12 33.24 8.28 0.42
CA ALA A 12 32.33 7.38 -0.26
C ALA A 12 30.89 7.93 -0.30
N PRO A 13 30.10 7.64 -1.35
CA PRO A 13 28.72 8.10 -1.39
C PRO A 13 27.93 7.42 -0.28
N THR A 14 27.48 8.21 0.67
CA THR A 14 26.46 7.80 1.65
C THR A 14 25.21 7.35 0.88
N ALA A 15 24.71 6.17 1.22
CA ALA A 15 23.44 5.68 0.72
C ALA A 15 22.36 6.77 0.91
N PRO A 16 21.42 6.92 -0.04
CA PRO A 16 20.36 7.89 0.10
C PRO A 16 19.58 7.58 1.39
N SER A 17 19.51 8.57 2.27
CA SER A 17 18.66 8.53 3.46
C SER A 17 17.24 8.23 3.00
N ALA A 18 16.62 7.25 3.64
CA ALA A 18 15.19 7.00 3.46
C ALA A 18 14.43 8.33 3.61
N PRO A 19 13.39 8.57 2.79
CA PRO A 19 12.60 9.78 2.92
C PRO A 19 12.13 9.87 4.38
N SER A 20 12.41 11.00 5.02
CA SER A 20 11.94 11.30 6.37
C SER A 20 10.42 11.08 6.38
N ALA A 21 9.96 10.23 7.30
CA ALA A 21 8.53 10.03 7.49
C ALA A 21 7.84 11.40 7.62
N PRO A 22 6.68 11.60 6.97
CA PRO A 22 5.95 12.82 7.14
C PRO A 22 5.65 12.98 8.63
N ALA A 23 6.19 14.03 9.20
CA ALA A 23 5.89 14.42 10.56
C ALA A 23 4.41 14.84 10.61
N THR A 24 3.73 14.38 11.62
CA THR A 24 2.39 14.71 12.09
C THR A 24 1.24 13.83 11.57
N PRO A 25 0.43 13.30 12.50
CA PRO A 25 -0.83 12.69 12.15
C PRO A 25 -1.69 13.75 11.45
N GLU A 26 -2.30 13.40 10.30
CA GLU A 26 -3.40 14.16 9.75
C GLU A 26 -4.51 14.21 10.83
N GLU A 27 -4.52 15.27 11.62
CA GLU A 27 -5.73 15.67 12.28
C GLU A 27 -6.72 15.96 11.16
N ASP A 28 -7.93 15.41 11.23
CA ASP A 28 -9.00 15.82 10.34
C ASP A 28 -9.23 17.32 10.61
N TYR A 29 -8.64 18.16 9.78
CA TYR A 29 -8.79 19.60 9.88
C TYR A 29 -10.26 19.95 9.78
N ALA A 30 -10.71 20.87 10.60
CA ALA A 30 -12.06 21.39 10.48
C ALA A 30 -12.31 21.92 9.07
N PRO A 31 -13.52 21.75 8.52
CA PRO A 31 -13.84 22.24 7.17
C PRO A 31 -13.45 23.70 7.00
N ASN A 32 -12.93 24.03 5.84
CA ASN A 32 -12.54 25.40 5.46
C ASN A 32 -11.47 26.05 6.35
N THR A 33 -10.54 25.28 6.90
CA THR A 33 -9.41 25.79 7.69
C THR A 33 -8.08 25.81 6.94
N LEU A 34 -7.98 25.11 5.79
CA LEU A 34 -6.79 25.06 4.93
C LEU A 34 -7.05 25.74 3.59
N ILE A 35 -7.51 26.99 3.64
CA ILE A 35 -7.91 27.71 2.43
C ILE A 35 -6.81 28.67 1.99
N ASP A 36 -6.41 28.56 0.71
CA ASP A 36 -5.53 29.52 0.05
C ASP A 36 -6.35 30.64 -0.63
N PRO A 37 -5.87 31.91 -0.62
CA PRO A 37 -6.54 33.01 -1.31
C PRO A 37 -6.80 32.78 -2.81
N VAL A 38 -5.93 32.03 -3.50
CA VAL A 38 -6.12 31.70 -4.93
C VAL A 38 -7.34 30.81 -5.13
N VAL A 39 -7.55 29.84 -4.24
CA VAL A 39 -8.69 28.91 -4.31
C VAL A 39 -10.03 29.68 -4.22
N LEU A 40 -10.09 30.71 -3.38
CA LEU A 40 -11.26 31.56 -3.21
C LEU A 40 -11.42 32.62 -4.30
N ALA A 41 -10.55 32.65 -5.29
CA ALA A 41 -10.53 33.67 -6.35
C ALA A 41 -10.46 35.12 -5.79
N LEU A 42 -9.71 35.32 -4.70
CA LEU A 42 -9.58 36.66 -4.13
C LEU A 42 -8.82 37.59 -5.11
N PRO A 43 -9.26 38.85 -5.25
CA PRO A 43 -8.63 39.78 -6.16
C PRO A 43 -7.13 39.96 -5.87
N GLY A 44 -6.29 39.82 -6.91
CA GLY A 44 -4.83 39.96 -6.83
C GLY A 44 -4.08 38.72 -6.34
N ALA A 45 -4.78 37.64 -5.95
CA ALA A 45 -4.14 36.36 -5.67
C ALA A 45 -3.85 35.62 -6.98
N LEU A 46 -2.58 35.27 -7.22
CA LEU A 46 -2.13 34.56 -8.41
C LEU A 46 -1.59 33.17 -8.05
N PRO A 47 -1.85 32.14 -8.87
CA PRO A 47 -1.35 30.81 -8.63
C PRO A 47 0.18 30.74 -8.77
N VAL A 48 0.80 29.88 -7.98
CA VAL A 48 2.22 29.56 -8.06
C VAL A 48 2.41 28.06 -8.21
N LEU A 49 3.21 27.64 -9.19
CA LEU A 49 3.45 26.24 -9.44
C LEU A 49 4.29 25.59 -8.33
N ASN A 50 3.84 24.48 -7.79
CA ASN A 50 4.59 23.71 -6.82
C ASN A 50 5.60 22.78 -7.51
N ARG A 51 6.90 23.03 -7.28
CA ARG A 51 7.97 22.22 -7.86
C ARG A 51 7.92 20.74 -7.48
N GLU A 52 7.63 20.43 -6.21
CA GLU A 52 7.55 19.04 -5.73
C GLU A 52 6.37 18.29 -6.38
N ALA A 53 5.25 18.96 -6.63
CA ALA A 53 4.13 18.37 -7.35
C ALA A 53 4.52 17.96 -8.77
N VAL A 54 5.31 18.79 -9.48
CA VAL A 54 5.83 18.44 -10.81
C VAL A 54 6.81 17.27 -10.72
N GLU A 55 7.68 17.26 -9.72
CA GLU A 55 8.67 16.20 -9.54
C GLU A 55 8.02 14.85 -9.20
N LEU A 56 7.04 14.84 -8.30
CA LEU A 56 6.24 13.64 -7.98
C LEU A 56 5.47 13.14 -9.21
N SER A 57 4.91 14.06 -10.02
CA SER A 57 4.24 13.70 -11.28
C SER A 57 5.21 13.03 -12.26
N MET A 58 6.42 13.59 -12.42
CA MET A 58 7.46 12.95 -13.22
C MET A 58 7.86 11.58 -12.69
N MET A 59 7.99 11.43 -11.37
CA MET A 59 8.34 10.15 -10.75
C MET A 59 7.27 9.09 -11.02
N VAL A 60 5.99 9.43 -10.88
CA VAL A 60 4.88 8.53 -11.22
C VAL A 60 4.92 8.19 -12.71
N GLY A 61 5.08 9.18 -13.59
CA GLY A 61 5.20 8.96 -15.03
C GLY A 61 6.38 8.05 -15.40
N LEU A 62 7.56 8.27 -14.81
CA LEU A 62 8.74 7.43 -15.02
C LEU A 62 8.52 5.98 -14.57
N ALA A 63 7.81 5.79 -13.46
CA ALA A 63 7.44 4.46 -12.96
C ALA A 63 6.42 3.74 -13.86
N LEU A 64 5.62 4.50 -14.61
CA LEU A 64 4.70 4.02 -15.64
C LEU A 64 5.36 3.93 -17.05
N ASN A 65 6.69 4.05 -17.12
CA ASN A 65 7.48 4.08 -18.37
C ASN A 65 7.03 5.17 -19.35
N CYS A 66 6.49 6.28 -18.85
CA CYS A 66 6.17 7.44 -19.68
C CYS A 66 7.44 8.16 -20.14
N ARG A 67 7.31 8.84 -21.26
CA ARG A 67 8.22 9.90 -21.68
C ARG A 67 7.90 11.16 -20.89
N ILE A 68 8.94 11.91 -20.51
CA ILE A 68 8.79 13.21 -19.85
C ILE A 68 8.94 14.30 -20.89
N ALA A 69 8.03 15.26 -20.89
CA ALA A 69 8.08 16.40 -21.80
C ALA A 69 9.29 17.31 -21.46
N SER A 70 10.05 17.73 -22.47
CA SER A 70 11.13 18.71 -22.29
C SER A 70 10.60 20.11 -21.99
N THR A 71 9.34 20.36 -22.36
CA THR A 71 8.62 21.61 -22.05
C THR A 71 7.17 21.25 -21.74
N THR A 72 6.63 21.80 -20.67
CA THR A 72 5.24 21.61 -20.26
C THR A 72 4.62 22.94 -19.85
N LYS A 73 3.30 23.05 -19.95
CA LYS A 73 2.54 24.24 -19.59
C LYS A 73 1.24 23.86 -18.89
N TRP A 74 0.62 24.84 -18.27
CA TRP A 74 -0.71 24.72 -17.69
C TRP A 74 -1.70 25.57 -18.47
N ASP A 75 -2.91 25.04 -18.54
CA ASP A 75 -4.07 25.66 -19.19
C ASP A 75 -5.16 25.88 -18.16
N ARG A 76 -6.00 26.89 -18.38
CA ARG A 76 -7.26 27.05 -17.66
C ARG A 76 -8.33 26.25 -18.36
N LYS A 77 -8.91 25.28 -17.62
CA LYS A 77 -10.08 24.51 -18.02
C LYS A 77 -11.31 25.21 -17.45
N GLY A 78 -12.09 25.89 -18.30
CA GLY A 78 -13.29 26.61 -17.88
C GLY A 78 -14.33 25.66 -17.28
N TYR A 79 -14.69 25.89 -16.01
CA TYR A 79 -15.52 24.97 -15.25
C TYR A 79 -16.24 25.71 -14.13
N PHE A 80 -17.56 25.85 -14.26
CA PHE A 80 -18.40 26.63 -13.34
C PHE A 80 -19.09 25.68 -12.37
N TYR A 81 -18.53 25.55 -11.19
CA TYR A 81 -19.12 24.73 -10.13
C TYR A 81 -18.86 25.34 -8.76
N PRO A 82 -19.78 25.16 -7.77
CA PRO A 82 -19.66 25.80 -6.45
C PRO A 82 -18.39 25.46 -5.68
N ASP A 83 -17.80 24.27 -5.91
CA ASP A 83 -16.57 23.82 -5.28
C ASP A 83 -15.29 24.34 -5.97
N LEU A 84 -15.43 25.18 -7.01
CA LEU A 84 -14.35 25.81 -7.74
C LEU A 84 -14.62 27.30 -7.97
N PRO A 85 -14.45 28.18 -6.93
CA PRO A 85 -14.83 29.60 -6.99
C PRO A 85 -14.18 30.41 -8.12
N LYS A 86 -12.98 30.00 -8.56
CA LYS A 86 -12.25 30.63 -9.68
C LYS A 86 -12.97 30.50 -11.03
N ALA A 87 -13.96 29.61 -11.13
CA ALA A 87 -14.63 29.24 -12.37
C ALA A 87 -13.71 28.62 -13.44
N TYR A 88 -12.50 28.20 -13.07
CA TYR A 88 -11.61 27.40 -13.90
C TYR A 88 -10.78 26.45 -13.04
N GLN A 89 -10.38 25.33 -13.60
CA GLN A 89 -9.42 24.39 -13.03
C GLN A 89 -8.08 24.56 -13.75
N ILE A 90 -6.98 24.66 -12.99
CA ILE A 90 -5.63 24.57 -13.54
C ILE A 90 -5.43 23.11 -13.98
N SER A 91 -5.08 22.89 -15.24
CA SER A 91 -4.93 21.57 -15.86
C SER A 91 -3.88 21.60 -16.96
N GLN A 92 -3.64 20.49 -17.64
CA GLN A 92 -2.76 20.41 -18.81
C GLN A 92 -3.52 19.75 -19.96
N TYR A 93 -3.56 20.38 -21.12
CA TYR A 93 -4.30 19.89 -22.27
C TYR A 93 -3.40 19.25 -23.33
N ASP A 94 -2.59 20.05 -24.03
CA ASP A 94 -1.78 19.64 -25.17
C ASP A 94 -0.31 19.33 -24.83
N LEU A 95 0.21 19.84 -23.71
CA LEU A 95 1.58 19.61 -23.26
C LEU A 95 1.62 19.00 -21.84
N PRO A 96 1.14 17.78 -21.65
CA PRO A 96 1.18 17.11 -20.36
C PRO A 96 2.63 16.85 -19.95
N VAL A 97 2.88 16.78 -18.64
CA VAL A 97 4.22 16.49 -18.10
C VAL A 97 4.71 15.09 -18.49
N CYS A 98 3.80 14.10 -18.60
CA CYS A 98 4.11 12.72 -18.95
C CYS A 98 3.19 12.21 -20.06
N TYR A 99 3.73 11.43 -21.01
CA TYR A 99 3.00 10.88 -22.14
C TYR A 99 3.64 9.58 -22.66
N ASP A 100 2.92 8.82 -23.48
CA ASP A 100 3.39 7.60 -24.15
C ASP A 100 4.05 6.59 -23.21
N GLY A 101 3.36 6.22 -22.14
CA GLY A 101 3.82 5.19 -21.21
C GLY A 101 3.29 3.79 -21.55
N SER A 102 3.79 2.80 -20.83
CA SER A 102 3.22 1.45 -20.87
C SER A 102 3.58 0.68 -19.61
N VAL A 103 2.65 -0.15 -19.13
CA VAL A 103 2.79 -0.94 -17.92
C VAL A 103 2.52 -2.40 -18.23
N GLU A 104 3.38 -3.29 -17.75
CA GLU A 104 3.11 -4.73 -17.76
C GLU A 104 2.10 -5.08 -16.67
N LEU A 105 1.04 -5.77 -17.05
CA LEU A 105 0.03 -6.24 -16.12
C LEU A 105 0.46 -7.59 -15.53
N PRO A 106 0.55 -7.69 -14.20
CA PRO A 106 0.80 -8.99 -13.58
C PRO A 106 -0.36 -9.94 -13.83
N PRO A 107 -0.11 -11.26 -13.94
CA PRO A 107 -1.18 -12.24 -13.97
C PRO A 107 -1.99 -12.21 -12.68
N THR A 108 -3.27 -12.55 -12.78
CA THR A 108 -4.17 -12.67 -11.64
C THR A 108 -4.60 -14.13 -11.45
N ASN A 109 -4.82 -14.54 -10.18
CA ASN A 109 -5.39 -15.83 -9.83
C ASN A 109 -6.92 -15.86 -10.04
N ALA A 110 -7.56 -16.98 -9.76
CA ALA A 110 -9.01 -17.14 -9.91
C ALA A 110 -9.82 -16.22 -8.95
N GLN A 111 -9.20 -15.66 -7.92
CA GLN A 111 -9.79 -14.69 -6.99
C GLN A 111 -9.60 -13.24 -7.46
N GLY A 112 -8.88 -13.02 -8.57
CA GLY A 112 -8.54 -11.70 -9.09
C GLY A 112 -7.38 -11.01 -8.37
N GLU A 113 -6.61 -11.74 -7.56
CA GLU A 113 -5.43 -11.23 -6.89
C GLU A 113 -4.18 -11.43 -7.76
N ILE A 114 -3.16 -10.58 -7.57
CA ILE A 114 -1.89 -10.72 -8.31
C ILE A 114 -1.22 -12.06 -8.00
N ASP A 115 -1.01 -12.87 -9.05
CA ASP A 115 -0.33 -14.16 -8.94
C ASP A 115 1.18 -14.00 -9.16
N PHE A 116 1.91 -13.68 -8.10
CA PHE A 116 3.36 -13.55 -8.15
C PHE A 116 4.08 -14.84 -8.53
N ALA A 117 3.53 -16.00 -8.16
CA ALA A 117 4.15 -17.29 -8.49
C ALA A 117 4.07 -17.57 -9.99
N ALA A 118 2.88 -17.40 -10.59
CA ALA A 118 2.71 -17.50 -12.03
C ALA A 118 3.55 -16.46 -12.79
N TRP A 119 3.66 -15.24 -12.25
CA TRP A 119 4.47 -14.20 -12.87
C TRP A 119 5.97 -14.51 -12.86
N CYS A 120 6.50 -15.09 -11.77
CA CYS A 120 7.89 -15.56 -11.71
C CYS A 120 8.13 -16.70 -12.70
N ALA A 121 7.24 -17.71 -12.72
CA ALA A 121 7.35 -18.85 -13.62
C ALA A 121 7.29 -18.45 -15.11
N ALA A 122 6.43 -17.51 -15.48
CA ALA A 122 6.31 -17.03 -16.85
C ALA A 122 7.60 -16.37 -17.36
N ALA A 123 8.33 -15.67 -16.50
CA ALA A 123 9.59 -15.02 -16.86
C ALA A 123 10.73 -16.01 -17.12
N GLU A 124 10.69 -17.19 -16.50
CA GLU A 124 11.73 -18.22 -16.66
C GLU A 124 11.53 -19.10 -17.90
N HIS A 125 10.31 -19.23 -18.40
CA HIS A 125 9.96 -20.28 -19.36
C HIS A 125 9.36 -19.82 -20.69
N SER A 126 9.10 -18.53 -20.94
CA SER A 126 8.45 -18.16 -22.21
C SER A 126 8.77 -16.77 -22.76
N PRO A 127 9.55 -16.69 -23.83
CA PRO A 127 9.54 -15.51 -24.71
C PRO A 127 8.26 -15.46 -25.59
N LEU A 128 7.33 -16.40 -25.48
CA LEU A 128 6.21 -16.60 -26.40
C LEU A 128 4.84 -16.17 -25.89
N THR A 129 4.69 -15.88 -24.58
CA THR A 129 3.47 -15.24 -24.09
C THR A 129 3.76 -13.75 -24.04
N PRO A 130 3.19 -12.92 -24.92
CA PRO A 130 3.39 -11.49 -24.83
C PRO A 130 2.88 -11.04 -23.45
N ALA A 131 3.76 -10.40 -22.68
CA ALA A 131 3.37 -9.79 -21.42
C ALA A 131 2.15 -8.90 -21.71
N ARG A 132 1.06 -9.10 -20.97
CA ARG A 132 -0.11 -8.22 -21.10
C ARG A 132 0.33 -6.82 -20.70
N ARG A 133 0.16 -5.88 -21.60
CA ARG A 133 0.53 -4.48 -21.37
C ARG A 133 -0.67 -3.59 -21.55
N VAL A 134 -0.68 -2.51 -20.80
CA VAL A 134 -1.61 -1.41 -21.00
C VAL A 134 -0.80 -0.13 -21.26
N GLY A 135 -1.15 0.56 -22.33
CA GLY A 135 -0.56 1.86 -22.67
C GLY A 135 -1.08 2.96 -21.76
N ILE A 136 -0.22 3.92 -21.47
CA ILE A 136 -0.58 5.17 -20.78
C ILE A 136 -0.53 6.27 -21.84
N ILE A 137 -1.66 6.88 -22.12
CA ILE A 137 -1.76 7.99 -23.08
C ILE A 137 -0.99 9.17 -22.50
N ARG A 138 -1.30 9.55 -21.25
CA ARG A 138 -0.66 10.65 -20.53
C ARG A 138 -0.87 10.52 -19.02
N ALA A 139 -0.01 11.21 -18.29
CA ALA A 139 -0.26 11.61 -16.91
C ALA A 139 -0.04 13.12 -16.83
N HIS A 140 -1.07 13.86 -16.46
CA HIS A 140 -1.05 15.31 -16.46
C HIS A 140 -1.45 15.87 -15.10
N LEU A 141 -0.83 17.01 -14.75
CA LEU A 141 -0.98 17.63 -13.44
C LEU A 141 -2.13 18.65 -13.48
N GLU A 142 -3.07 18.47 -12.59
CA GLU A 142 -4.22 19.33 -12.36
C GLU A 142 -4.22 19.86 -10.93
N GLU A 143 -5.22 20.67 -10.58
CA GLU A 143 -5.63 20.94 -9.20
C GLU A 143 -6.95 20.24 -8.87
N ASP A 144 -7.11 19.81 -7.61
CA ASP A 144 -8.39 19.27 -7.15
C ASP A 144 -9.38 20.38 -6.81
N ALA A 145 -10.67 20.11 -6.92
CA ALA A 145 -11.76 20.96 -6.48
C ALA A 145 -12.07 20.77 -4.99
N GLY A 146 -12.89 21.62 -4.41
CA GLY A 146 -13.43 21.46 -3.07
C GLY A 146 -14.27 20.17 -2.95
N LYS A 147 -14.79 19.92 -1.77
CA LYS A 147 -15.67 18.78 -1.50
C LYS A 147 -17.08 19.28 -1.24
N LEU A 148 -18.06 18.71 -1.98
CA LEU A 148 -19.47 18.93 -1.73
C LEU A 148 -19.98 17.85 -0.76
N LEU A 149 -20.58 18.28 0.36
CA LEU A 149 -21.21 17.43 1.34
C LEU A 149 -22.73 17.61 1.24
N HIS A 150 -23.43 16.56 0.89
CA HIS A 150 -24.89 16.57 0.76
C HIS A 150 -25.58 16.13 2.04
N GLU A 151 -24.83 15.53 2.97
CA GLU A 151 -25.29 15.09 4.28
C GLU A 151 -24.26 15.48 5.33
N LEU A 152 -24.72 15.92 6.48
CA LEU A 152 -23.89 16.08 7.65
C LEU A 152 -23.92 14.81 8.51
N PRO A 153 -22.88 14.50 9.28
CA PRO A 153 -22.87 13.36 10.20
C PRO A 153 -24.03 13.38 11.19
N SER A 154 -24.53 14.57 11.52
CA SER A 154 -25.70 14.76 12.38
C SER A 154 -27.04 14.60 11.66
N GLY A 155 -27.07 14.61 10.33
CA GLY A 155 -28.28 14.71 9.50
C GLY A 155 -28.98 16.07 9.54
N PHE A 156 -28.50 17.00 10.35
CA PHE A 156 -29.13 18.30 10.62
C PHE A 156 -28.10 19.44 10.52
N ASP A 157 -28.58 20.60 10.11
CA ASP A 157 -27.80 21.84 10.16
C ASP A 157 -27.53 22.29 11.61
N PRO A 158 -26.68 23.31 11.83
CA PRO A 158 -26.45 23.86 13.19
C PRO A 158 -27.68 24.43 13.88
N GLY A 159 -28.74 24.71 13.14
CA GLY A 159 -30.05 25.16 13.65
C GLY A 159 -30.99 24.01 14.00
N GLY A 160 -30.63 22.77 13.75
CA GLY A 160 -31.44 21.57 14.00
C GLY A 160 -32.48 21.26 12.92
N ALA A 161 -32.41 21.88 11.75
CA ALA A 161 -33.23 21.57 10.60
C ALA A 161 -32.51 20.56 9.68
N PRO A 162 -33.25 19.70 8.90
CA PRO A 162 -32.65 18.89 7.86
C PRO A 162 -31.87 19.79 6.89
N LEU A 163 -30.69 19.33 6.43
CA LEU A 163 -29.87 20.08 5.49
C LEU A 163 -30.62 20.23 4.15
N ASP A 164 -31.01 21.46 3.82
CA ASP A 164 -31.58 21.82 2.52
C ASP A 164 -30.48 22.48 1.67
N GLY A 165 -29.74 21.64 0.92
CA GLY A 165 -28.64 22.09 0.08
C GLY A 165 -27.37 21.25 0.26
N SER A 166 -26.22 21.85 -0.09
CA SER A 166 -24.90 21.23 0.04
C SER A 166 -23.95 22.16 0.77
N ILE A 167 -23.11 21.57 1.63
CA ILE A 167 -22.02 22.29 2.28
C ILE A 167 -20.76 22.09 1.45
N ILE A 168 -19.96 23.14 1.32
CA ILE A 168 -18.72 23.12 0.57
C ILE A 168 -17.55 23.21 1.54
N ASP A 169 -16.64 22.23 1.43
CA ASP A 169 -15.37 22.24 2.12
C ASP A 169 -14.24 22.46 1.09
N PHE A 170 -13.53 23.58 1.21
CA PHE A 170 -12.45 23.96 0.32
C PHE A 170 -11.07 23.44 0.77
N ASN A 171 -10.95 22.69 1.86
CA ASN A 171 -9.64 22.21 2.34
C ASN A 171 -8.85 21.43 1.28
N ARG A 172 -9.55 20.74 0.38
CA ARG A 172 -8.93 19.99 -0.72
C ARG A 172 -8.67 20.83 -1.96
N ALA A 173 -9.36 21.93 -2.14
CA ALA A 173 -9.27 22.75 -3.35
C ALA A 173 -7.85 23.30 -3.54
N GLY A 174 -7.35 23.24 -4.78
CA GLY A 174 -5.99 23.64 -5.12
C GLY A 174 -4.93 22.58 -4.80
N THR A 175 -5.28 21.45 -4.18
CA THR A 175 -4.35 20.32 -3.97
C THR A 175 -3.90 19.76 -5.33
N PRO A 176 -2.59 19.52 -5.56
CA PRO A 176 -2.12 18.92 -6.78
C PRO A 176 -2.76 17.54 -7.03
N LEU A 177 -3.30 17.34 -8.22
CA LEU A 177 -3.95 16.12 -8.69
C LEU A 177 -3.29 15.63 -9.97
N LEU A 178 -2.82 14.39 -9.99
CA LEU A 178 -2.28 13.77 -11.19
C LEU A 178 -3.33 12.86 -11.83
N GLU A 179 -3.82 13.24 -13.01
CA GLU A 179 -4.72 12.39 -13.79
C GLU A 179 -3.92 11.50 -14.74
N ILE A 180 -4.14 10.18 -14.63
CA ILE A 180 -3.48 9.16 -15.47
C ILE A 180 -4.53 8.58 -16.41
N VAL A 181 -4.31 8.70 -17.72
CA VAL A 181 -5.23 8.22 -18.75
C VAL A 181 -4.59 7.04 -19.47
N THR A 182 -5.26 5.89 -19.42
CA THR A 182 -4.81 4.65 -20.08
C THR A 182 -5.35 4.53 -21.50
N GLN A 183 -4.68 3.72 -22.34
CA GLN A 183 -5.27 3.23 -23.59
C GLN A 183 -6.45 2.30 -23.27
N PRO A 184 -7.44 2.18 -24.19
CA PRO A 184 -8.60 1.31 -24.01
C PRO A 184 -8.26 -0.16 -24.30
N GLU A 185 -7.32 -0.72 -23.54
CA GLU A 185 -6.74 -2.05 -23.77
C GLU A 185 -7.12 -3.07 -22.70
N PHE A 186 -7.79 -2.65 -21.63
CA PHE A 186 -8.31 -3.56 -20.62
C PHE A 186 -9.49 -4.37 -21.18
N THR A 187 -9.48 -5.68 -20.95
CA THR A 187 -10.53 -6.61 -21.40
C THR A 187 -11.20 -7.39 -20.28
N ALA A 188 -10.69 -7.29 -19.06
CA ALA A 188 -11.22 -7.95 -17.88
C ALA A 188 -11.20 -7.04 -16.65
N ALA A 189 -12.20 -7.18 -15.79
CA ALA A 189 -12.30 -6.42 -14.55
C ALA A 189 -11.12 -6.70 -13.59
N ASP A 190 -10.65 -7.95 -13.53
CA ASP A 190 -9.52 -8.33 -12.67
C ASP A 190 -8.22 -7.64 -13.09
N ASP A 191 -7.99 -7.43 -14.38
CA ASP A 191 -6.83 -6.70 -14.88
C ASP A 191 -6.85 -5.23 -14.47
N VAL A 192 -8.04 -4.60 -14.48
CA VAL A 192 -8.22 -3.23 -14.01
C VAL A 192 -7.94 -3.13 -12.51
N VAL A 193 -8.41 -4.09 -11.72
CA VAL A 193 -8.15 -4.12 -10.27
C VAL A 193 -6.67 -4.34 -9.97
N ALA A 194 -6.01 -5.27 -10.67
CA ALA A 194 -4.57 -5.50 -10.52
C ALA A 194 -3.75 -4.25 -10.86
N PHE A 195 -4.11 -3.55 -11.95
CA PHE A 195 -3.51 -2.27 -12.32
C PHE A 195 -3.73 -1.21 -11.24
N ALA A 196 -4.96 -1.08 -10.73
CA ALA A 196 -5.31 -0.10 -9.73
C ALA A 196 -4.57 -0.34 -8.40
N GLN A 197 -4.43 -1.59 -7.97
CA GLN A 197 -3.64 -1.97 -6.79
C GLN A 197 -2.15 -1.65 -7.00
N MET A 198 -1.60 -2.03 -8.15
CA MET A 198 -0.21 -1.73 -8.50
C MET A 198 0.05 -0.22 -8.50
N LEU A 199 -0.83 0.59 -9.07
CA LEU A 199 -0.72 2.05 -9.09
C LEU A 199 -0.77 2.63 -7.68
N ARG A 200 -1.66 2.12 -6.81
CA ARG A 200 -1.72 2.52 -5.42
C ARG A 200 -0.39 2.26 -4.69
N HIS A 201 0.16 1.05 -4.80
CA HIS A 201 1.46 0.73 -4.20
C HIS A 201 2.56 1.64 -4.74
N LEU A 202 2.60 1.86 -6.04
CA LEU A 202 3.56 2.73 -6.70
C LEU A 202 3.49 4.16 -6.13
N CYS A 203 2.30 4.78 -6.07
CA CYS A 203 2.13 6.13 -5.55
C CYS A 203 2.54 6.25 -4.08
N ARG A 204 2.24 5.24 -3.26
CA ARG A 204 2.66 5.17 -1.85
C ARG A 204 4.18 5.08 -1.71
N PHE A 205 4.84 4.23 -2.48
CA PHE A 205 6.29 4.04 -2.42
C PHE A 205 7.08 5.26 -2.91
N ILE A 206 6.54 5.98 -3.88
CA ILE A 206 7.12 7.24 -4.36
C ILE A 206 6.89 8.38 -3.35
N GLY A 207 5.89 8.25 -2.47
CA GLY A 207 5.46 9.31 -1.58
C GLY A 207 4.55 10.34 -2.28
N ALA A 208 3.96 9.99 -3.43
CA ALA A 208 3.05 10.87 -4.16
C ALA A 208 1.64 10.89 -3.57
N SER A 209 1.22 9.80 -2.92
CA SER A 209 -0.11 9.69 -2.31
C SER A 209 -0.12 8.61 -1.24
N GLU A 210 -0.94 8.76 -0.20
CA GLU A 210 -1.21 7.68 0.77
C GLU A 210 -2.12 6.59 0.19
N GLY A 211 -2.80 6.84 -0.92
CA GLY A 211 -3.61 5.88 -1.65
C GLY A 211 -4.86 5.42 -0.91
N VAL A 212 -5.41 6.24 0.00
CA VAL A 212 -6.64 5.93 0.74
C VAL A 212 -7.84 6.38 -0.08
N MET A 213 -8.52 5.43 -0.74
CA MET A 213 -9.64 5.73 -1.64
C MET A 213 -10.81 6.40 -0.89
N GLN A 214 -11.10 5.97 0.34
CA GLN A 214 -12.18 6.51 1.19
C GLN A 214 -11.95 8.00 1.55
N LYS A 215 -10.69 8.43 1.59
CA LYS A 215 -10.31 9.84 1.79
C LYS A 215 -10.21 10.63 0.48
N GLY A 216 -10.40 9.98 -0.67
CA GLY A 216 -10.30 10.58 -2.00
C GLY A 216 -8.87 10.81 -2.48
N HIS A 217 -7.86 10.16 -1.84
CA HIS A 217 -6.45 10.27 -2.26
C HIS A 217 -6.21 9.61 -3.63
N MET A 218 -7.05 8.64 -4.01
CA MET A 218 -7.08 8.04 -5.33
C MET A 218 -8.52 7.80 -5.75
N ARG A 219 -8.81 8.06 -7.02
CA ARG A 219 -10.10 7.82 -7.66
C ARG A 219 -9.89 7.02 -8.93
N PHE A 220 -10.80 6.10 -9.20
CA PHE A 220 -10.81 5.32 -10.44
C PHE A 220 -12.14 5.56 -11.14
N GLU A 221 -12.06 5.99 -12.38
CA GLU A 221 -13.23 6.31 -13.22
C GLU A 221 -13.18 5.48 -14.51
N PRO A 222 -13.60 4.19 -14.47
CA PRO A 222 -13.56 3.34 -15.64
C PRO A 222 -14.56 3.84 -16.69
N ASN A 223 -14.05 3.93 -17.93
CA ASN A 223 -14.85 4.15 -19.14
C ASN A 223 -15.04 2.81 -19.82
N ILE A 224 -16.28 2.32 -19.85
CA ILE A 224 -16.62 0.95 -20.23
C ILE A 224 -17.55 0.96 -21.43
N ASN A 225 -17.20 0.18 -22.45
CA ASN A 225 -18.12 -0.20 -23.51
C ASN A 225 -17.92 -1.67 -23.89
N THR A 226 -18.91 -2.26 -24.56
CA THR A 226 -18.88 -3.66 -24.97
C THR A 226 -18.93 -3.74 -26.49
N ILE A 227 -18.09 -4.59 -27.08
CA ILE A 227 -18.15 -4.90 -28.50
C ILE A 227 -18.98 -6.17 -28.68
N LEU A 228 -20.10 -6.05 -29.35
CA LEU A 228 -21.04 -7.14 -29.64
C LEU A 228 -20.80 -7.66 -31.05
N THR A 229 -20.73 -8.98 -31.23
CA THR A 229 -20.76 -9.63 -32.55
C THR A 229 -22.15 -10.17 -32.76
N LEU A 230 -22.86 -9.64 -33.78
CA LEU A 230 -24.22 -10.02 -34.12
C LEU A 230 -24.25 -11.32 -34.92
N ALA A 231 -25.45 -11.92 -35.04
CA ALA A 231 -25.63 -13.18 -35.76
C ALA A 231 -25.29 -13.06 -37.26
N ASP A 232 -25.39 -11.86 -37.83
CA ASP A 232 -25.02 -11.57 -39.23
C ASP A 232 -23.51 -11.28 -39.41
N GLY A 233 -22.72 -11.39 -38.34
CA GLY A 233 -21.29 -11.15 -38.35
C GLY A 233 -20.89 -9.67 -38.16
N ARG A 234 -21.82 -8.73 -38.14
CA ARG A 234 -21.51 -7.32 -37.83
C ARG A 234 -21.00 -7.17 -36.40
N ARG A 235 -20.01 -6.29 -36.22
CA ARG A 235 -19.52 -5.88 -34.91
C ARG A 235 -19.99 -4.47 -34.63
N ILE A 236 -20.62 -4.28 -33.48
CA ILE A 236 -21.04 -2.98 -32.98
C ILE A 236 -20.43 -2.72 -31.62
N ALA A 237 -20.23 -1.47 -31.27
CA ALA A 237 -19.80 -1.06 -29.94
C ALA A 237 -20.95 -0.34 -29.23
N THR A 238 -21.19 -0.64 -27.97
CA THR A 238 -22.17 0.07 -27.14
C THR A 238 -21.65 1.47 -26.77
N PRO A 239 -22.52 2.43 -26.39
CA PRO A 239 -22.08 3.72 -25.86
C PRO A 239 -21.15 3.56 -24.67
N VAL A 240 -20.18 4.46 -24.54
CA VAL A 240 -19.26 4.46 -23.40
C VAL A 240 -20.00 4.89 -22.14
N VAL A 241 -19.85 4.11 -21.09
CA VAL A 241 -20.31 4.42 -19.73
C VAL A 241 -19.11 4.74 -18.85
N GLU A 242 -19.08 5.97 -18.34
CA GLU A 242 -18.15 6.40 -17.31
C GLU A 242 -18.78 6.14 -15.93
N VAL A 243 -18.12 5.33 -15.08
CA VAL A 243 -18.66 5.07 -13.74
C VAL A 243 -17.87 5.86 -12.71
N LYS A 244 -18.61 6.59 -11.85
CA LYS A 244 -18.09 7.41 -10.75
C LYS A 244 -18.47 6.86 -9.37
N ASN A 245 -17.95 7.46 -8.31
CA ASN A 245 -18.20 7.11 -6.91
C ASN A 245 -17.72 5.69 -6.52
N LEU A 246 -16.55 5.30 -7.00
CA LEU A 246 -15.94 4.01 -6.70
C LEU A 246 -14.93 4.16 -5.54
N ASN A 247 -15.33 3.79 -4.33
CA ASN A 247 -14.57 4.02 -3.10
C ASN A 247 -13.75 2.79 -2.65
N SER A 248 -13.73 1.72 -3.44
CA SER A 248 -12.97 0.50 -3.17
C SER A 248 -12.65 -0.26 -4.46
N PHE A 249 -11.62 -1.10 -4.43
CA PHE A 249 -11.32 -1.99 -5.56
C PHE A 249 -12.46 -2.97 -5.86
N LYS A 250 -13.19 -3.39 -4.80
CA LYS A 250 -14.40 -4.20 -4.96
C LYS A 250 -15.48 -3.46 -5.76
N ALA A 251 -15.70 -2.18 -5.46
CA ALA A 251 -16.64 -1.34 -6.20
C ALA A 251 -16.20 -1.17 -7.66
N VAL A 252 -14.90 -0.96 -7.93
CA VAL A 252 -14.37 -0.89 -9.30
C VAL A 252 -14.67 -2.17 -10.07
N LYS A 253 -14.36 -3.35 -9.49
CA LYS A 253 -14.65 -4.65 -10.11
C LYS A 253 -16.14 -4.83 -10.36
N GLY A 254 -16.97 -4.62 -9.34
CA GLY A 254 -18.42 -4.79 -9.42
C GLY A 254 -19.05 -3.90 -10.48
N ALA A 255 -18.65 -2.64 -10.57
CA ALA A 255 -19.14 -1.70 -11.56
C ALA A 255 -18.79 -2.13 -13.00
N ILE A 256 -17.56 -2.59 -13.23
CA ILE A 256 -17.14 -3.08 -14.55
C ILE A 256 -17.93 -4.34 -14.93
N GLU A 257 -18.01 -5.32 -14.05
CA GLU A 257 -18.74 -6.57 -14.28
C GLU A 257 -20.23 -6.32 -14.50
N PHE A 258 -20.83 -5.37 -13.76
CA PHE A 258 -22.21 -4.96 -13.97
C PHE A 258 -22.42 -4.37 -15.37
N GLU A 259 -21.58 -3.41 -15.76
CA GLU A 259 -21.70 -2.76 -17.07
C GLU A 259 -21.48 -3.75 -18.23
N LEU A 260 -20.49 -4.64 -18.14
CA LEU A 260 -20.25 -5.68 -19.14
C LEU A 260 -21.46 -6.60 -19.34
N ARG A 261 -22.23 -6.87 -18.28
CA ARG A 261 -23.45 -7.68 -18.33
C ARG A 261 -24.65 -6.89 -18.87
N GLU A 262 -24.80 -5.63 -18.43
CA GLU A 262 -26.01 -4.85 -18.72
C GLU A 262 -25.98 -4.12 -20.08
N GLN A 263 -24.80 -3.76 -20.59
CA GLN A 263 -24.72 -3.03 -21.86
C GLN A 263 -25.27 -3.81 -23.06
N PRO A 264 -25.04 -5.13 -23.23
CA PRO A 264 -25.69 -5.92 -24.26
C PRO A 264 -27.21 -5.89 -24.14
N ALA A 265 -27.75 -6.03 -22.94
CA ALA A 265 -29.18 -6.00 -22.69
C ALA A 265 -29.80 -4.61 -22.97
N ARG A 266 -29.10 -3.53 -22.68
CA ARG A 266 -29.51 -2.16 -23.05
C ARG A 266 -29.55 -2.00 -24.55
N TRP A 267 -28.52 -2.44 -25.26
CA TRP A 267 -28.48 -2.36 -26.71
C TRP A 267 -29.65 -3.10 -27.37
N VAL A 268 -30.00 -4.28 -26.87
CA VAL A 268 -31.19 -5.02 -27.36
C VAL A 268 -32.48 -4.20 -27.19
N ARG A 269 -32.58 -3.39 -26.13
CA ARG A 269 -33.76 -2.57 -25.85
C ARG A 269 -33.83 -1.29 -26.68
N ASP A 270 -32.69 -0.60 -26.87
CA ASP A 270 -32.69 0.77 -27.40
C ASP A 270 -31.92 0.94 -28.72
N GLY A 271 -31.11 -0.07 -29.11
CA GLY A 271 -30.34 -0.05 -30.36
C GLY A 271 -29.24 1.01 -30.40
N ARG A 272 -28.89 1.63 -29.28
CA ARG A 272 -27.87 2.69 -29.23
C ARG A 272 -26.49 2.12 -29.44
N GLU A 273 -25.75 2.69 -30.39
CA GLU A 273 -24.36 2.32 -30.70
C GLU A 273 -23.42 3.46 -30.33
N PHE A 274 -22.12 3.13 -30.19
CA PHE A 274 -21.08 4.11 -29.93
C PHE A 274 -21.07 5.21 -30.99
N GLY A 275 -21.07 6.46 -30.54
CA GLY A 275 -21.06 7.63 -31.40
C GLY A 275 -20.73 8.90 -30.60
N ARG A 276 -20.53 10.01 -31.34
CA ARG A 276 -20.31 11.32 -30.74
C ARG A 276 -21.53 11.72 -29.88
N GLY A 277 -21.28 12.23 -28.67
CA GLY A 277 -22.33 12.65 -27.74
C GLY A 277 -23.06 11.52 -27.01
N MET A 278 -22.66 10.26 -27.22
CA MET A 278 -23.36 9.10 -26.65
C MET A 278 -22.74 8.60 -25.33
N LYS A 279 -21.77 9.32 -24.77
CA LYS A 279 -21.18 8.97 -23.46
C LYS A 279 -22.18 9.26 -22.34
N VAL A 280 -22.34 8.29 -21.42
CA VAL A 280 -23.22 8.37 -20.25
C VAL A 280 -22.38 8.31 -18.98
N THR A 281 -22.66 9.18 -18.01
CA THR A 281 -22.05 9.11 -16.68
C THR A 281 -23.02 8.42 -15.71
N ARG A 282 -22.52 7.39 -15.02
CA ARG A 282 -23.28 6.61 -14.04
C ARG A 282 -22.55 6.62 -12.69
N GLY A 283 -23.30 6.53 -11.59
CA GLY A 283 -22.80 6.28 -10.25
C GLY A 283 -22.88 4.80 -9.90
N TRP A 284 -22.10 4.36 -8.95
CA TRP A 284 -22.17 3.03 -8.35
C TRP A 284 -22.92 3.05 -7.02
N ASP A 285 -23.85 2.12 -6.82
CA ASP A 285 -24.56 1.84 -5.58
C ASP A 285 -24.03 0.53 -4.98
N ASP A 286 -23.23 0.65 -3.91
CA ASP A 286 -22.62 -0.52 -3.24
C ASP A 286 -23.65 -1.43 -2.58
N ALA A 287 -24.79 -0.90 -2.12
CA ALA A 287 -25.81 -1.68 -1.43
C ALA A 287 -26.59 -2.56 -2.41
N ARG A 288 -26.86 -2.02 -3.61
CA ARG A 288 -27.60 -2.72 -4.67
C ARG A 288 -26.69 -3.48 -5.63
N ASN A 289 -25.38 -3.19 -5.63
CA ASN A 289 -24.40 -3.68 -6.59
C ASN A 289 -24.84 -3.40 -8.04
N GLU A 290 -25.25 -2.17 -8.30
CA GLU A 290 -25.71 -1.71 -9.62
C GLU A 290 -25.23 -0.29 -9.92
N THR A 291 -25.18 0.06 -11.21
CA THR A 291 -24.95 1.44 -11.64
C THR A 291 -26.28 2.16 -11.86
N PHE A 292 -26.34 3.45 -11.52
CA PHE A 292 -27.50 4.31 -11.78
C PHE A 292 -27.07 5.54 -12.60
N ILE A 293 -27.99 6.07 -13.42
CA ILE A 293 -27.72 7.23 -14.27
C ILE A 293 -27.57 8.46 -13.37
N GLN A 294 -26.43 9.17 -13.51
CA GLN A 294 -26.23 10.47 -12.89
C GLN A 294 -26.42 11.60 -13.90
N ARG A 295 -25.90 11.43 -15.12
CA ARG A 295 -25.97 12.44 -16.17
C ARG A 295 -25.91 11.75 -17.54
N GLU A 296 -26.78 12.15 -18.46
CA GLU A 296 -26.61 11.88 -19.87
C GLU A 296 -25.93 13.09 -20.51
N LYS A 297 -24.80 12.85 -21.19
CA LYS A 297 -24.10 13.92 -21.93
C LYS A 297 -24.61 13.97 -23.34
N GLU A 298 -25.23 15.08 -23.70
CA GLU A 298 -25.68 15.32 -25.08
C GLU A 298 -24.49 15.70 -25.97
N ASP A 299 -23.49 16.43 -25.45
CA ASP A 299 -22.27 16.79 -26.18
C ASP A 299 -21.05 16.83 -25.25
N ALA A 300 -19.85 16.72 -25.83
CA ALA A 300 -18.61 16.95 -25.08
C ALA A 300 -18.59 18.39 -24.55
N ASP A 301 -18.45 18.55 -23.25
CA ASP A 301 -18.33 19.87 -22.65
C ASP A 301 -17.15 20.62 -23.30
N ASP A 302 -17.40 21.78 -23.87
CA ASP A 302 -16.35 22.70 -24.34
C ASP A 302 -15.78 23.44 -23.13
N TYR A 303 -14.70 22.90 -22.58
CA TYR A 303 -14.01 23.53 -21.44
C TYR A 303 -13.20 24.76 -21.81
N ARG A 304 -13.17 25.17 -23.07
CA ARG A 304 -12.49 26.39 -23.55
C ARG A 304 -11.07 26.51 -22.99
N TYR A 305 -10.28 25.45 -23.15
CA TYR A 305 -8.89 25.46 -22.73
C TYR A 305 -8.09 26.61 -23.37
N PHE A 306 -7.34 27.32 -22.55
CA PHE A 306 -6.35 28.31 -22.99
C PHE A 306 -5.19 28.36 -22.00
N PRO A 307 -3.96 28.72 -22.45
CA PRO A 307 -2.81 28.79 -21.56
C PRO A 307 -3.05 29.72 -20.38
N ASP A 308 -2.70 29.26 -19.17
CA ASP A 308 -2.82 30.11 -17.98
C ASP A 308 -1.79 31.25 -18.06
N PRO A 309 -2.24 32.52 -18.05
CA PRO A 309 -1.35 33.66 -18.19
C PRO A 309 -0.44 33.88 -16.99
N ASP A 310 -0.79 33.31 -15.83
CA ASP A 310 -0.05 33.48 -14.58
C ASP A 310 0.95 32.33 -14.35
N LEU A 311 0.87 31.25 -15.13
CA LEU A 311 1.75 30.08 -15.04
C LEU A 311 2.57 29.94 -16.33
N PRO A 312 3.81 30.45 -16.38
CA PRO A 312 4.65 30.30 -17.57
C PRO A 312 4.99 28.83 -17.81
N ALA A 313 5.17 28.48 -19.10
CA ALA A 313 5.69 27.18 -19.46
C ALA A 313 7.06 26.93 -18.80
N ILE A 314 7.30 25.71 -18.39
CA ILE A 314 8.58 25.32 -17.77
C ILE A 314 9.36 24.38 -18.70
N ALA A 315 10.68 24.52 -18.68
CA ALA A 315 11.60 23.58 -19.29
C ALA A 315 12.01 22.52 -18.25
N ILE A 316 11.98 21.27 -18.66
CA ILE A 316 12.41 20.12 -17.85
C ILE A 316 13.67 19.56 -18.52
N ASP A 317 14.81 19.75 -17.85
CA ASP A 317 16.10 19.28 -18.35
C ASP A 317 16.33 17.80 -18.02
N GLU A 318 17.31 17.21 -18.72
CA GLU A 318 17.67 15.80 -18.53
C GLU A 318 18.20 15.51 -17.11
N ASP A 319 18.87 16.47 -16.49
CA ASP A 319 19.38 16.32 -15.13
C ASP A 319 18.25 16.23 -14.11
N TRP A 320 17.20 17.02 -14.29
CA TRP A 320 16.02 16.93 -13.44
C TRP A 320 15.32 15.57 -13.60
N VAL A 321 15.12 15.11 -14.84
CA VAL A 321 14.58 13.77 -15.13
C VAL A 321 15.46 12.68 -14.52
N ALA A 322 16.78 12.79 -14.62
CA ALA A 322 17.71 11.82 -14.04
C ALA A 322 17.63 11.79 -12.50
N ARG A 323 17.46 12.95 -11.85
CA ARG A 323 17.24 13.03 -10.39
C ARG A 323 15.92 12.36 -10.00
N ALA A 324 14.83 12.67 -10.67
CA ALA A 324 13.53 12.07 -10.44
C ALA A 324 13.59 10.54 -10.62
N ARG A 325 14.23 10.05 -11.68
CA ARG A 325 14.42 8.61 -11.94
C ARG A 325 15.17 7.89 -10.82
N ARG A 326 16.21 8.50 -10.25
CA ARG A 326 16.94 7.93 -9.10
C ARG A 326 16.06 7.82 -7.86
N ARG A 327 15.14 8.78 -7.65
CA ARG A 327 14.19 8.74 -6.52
C ARG A 327 13.14 7.64 -6.65
N VAL A 328 12.74 7.26 -7.87
CA VAL A 328 11.76 6.20 -8.11
C VAL A 328 12.26 4.86 -7.55
N GLY A 329 13.53 4.50 -7.77
CA GLY A 329 14.12 3.26 -7.30
C GLY A 329 13.47 2.01 -7.90
N GLU A 330 13.54 0.88 -7.19
CA GLU A 330 12.89 -0.37 -7.58
C GLU A 330 11.39 -0.31 -7.21
N LEU A 331 10.53 -0.62 -8.17
CA LEU A 331 9.08 -0.57 -7.99
C LEU A 331 8.59 -1.65 -7.00
N PRO A 332 7.59 -1.36 -6.15
CA PRO A 332 7.13 -2.28 -5.12
C PRO A 332 6.73 -3.65 -5.66
N ILE A 333 6.02 -3.66 -6.79
CA ILE A 333 5.58 -4.91 -7.42
C ILE A 333 6.77 -5.78 -7.90
N LEU A 334 7.87 -5.16 -8.34
CA LEU A 334 9.10 -5.86 -8.73
C LEU A 334 9.85 -6.37 -7.49
N ARG A 335 9.80 -5.63 -6.37
CA ARG A 335 10.34 -6.11 -5.08
C ARG A 335 9.62 -7.37 -4.60
N ALA A 336 8.28 -7.37 -4.61
CA ALA A 336 7.51 -8.55 -4.23
C ALA A 336 7.86 -9.76 -5.13
N ARG A 337 7.97 -9.55 -6.45
CA ARG A 337 8.42 -10.58 -7.39
C ARG A 337 9.83 -11.10 -7.05
N ARG A 338 10.76 -10.19 -6.72
CA ARG A 338 12.11 -10.54 -6.28
C ARG A 338 12.10 -11.34 -4.97
N PHE A 339 11.27 -10.99 -4.00
CA PHE A 339 11.14 -11.71 -2.74
C PHE A 339 10.67 -13.17 -2.97
N VAL A 340 9.73 -13.37 -3.89
CA VAL A 340 9.28 -14.73 -4.27
C VAL A 340 10.39 -15.49 -4.99
N ARG A 341 11.06 -14.88 -5.96
CA ARG A 341 12.07 -15.53 -6.81
C ARG A 341 13.36 -15.83 -6.03
N ASP A 342 13.93 -14.82 -5.37
CA ASP A 342 15.28 -14.87 -4.81
C ASP A 342 15.30 -15.41 -3.38
N TRP A 343 14.21 -15.20 -2.63
CA TRP A 343 14.12 -15.59 -1.21
C TRP A 343 13.09 -16.70 -0.95
N ALA A 344 12.45 -17.22 -1.99
CA ALA A 344 11.39 -18.21 -1.88
C ALA A 344 10.31 -17.83 -0.83
N LEU A 345 10.03 -16.53 -0.72
CA LEU A 345 8.99 -16.03 0.18
C LEU A 345 7.62 -16.41 -0.40
N PRO A 346 6.67 -16.94 0.39
CA PRO A 346 5.32 -17.19 -0.09
C PRO A 346 4.68 -15.93 -0.68
N ALA A 347 4.00 -16.07 -1.83
CA ALA A 347 3.41 -14.94 -2.55
C ALA A 347 2.51 -14.04 -1.68
N PRO A 348 1.63 -14.56 -0.79
CA PRO A 348 0.84 -13.71 0.10
C PRO A 348 1.70 -12.89 1.07
N GLN A 349 2.81 -13.45 1.56
CA GLN A 349 3.74 -12.72 2.43
C GLN A 349 4.49 -11.64 1.64
N ALA A 350 4.94 -11.96 0.41
CA ALA A 350 5.59 -10.98 -0.45
C ALA A 350 4.67 -9.80 -0.79
N ALA A 351 3.39 -10.06 -1.08
CA ALA A 351 2.37 -9.04 -1.28
C ALA A 351 2.18 -8.17 -0.02
N ALA A 352 2.08 -8.80 1.16
CA ALA A 352 1.93 -8.05 2.42
C ALA A 352 3.14 -7.17 2.75
N MET A 353 4.37 -7.58 2.36
CA MET A 353 5.58 -6.77 2.58
C MET A 353 5.62 -5.48 1.77
N ILE A 354 4.89 -5.39 0.66
CA ILE A 354 4.84 -4.18 -0.17
C ILE A 354 3.59 -3.32 0.07
N GLU A 355 2.77 -3.64 1.06
CA GLU A 355 1.62 -2.81 1.42
C GLU A 355 2.04 -1.46 2.01
N GLU A 356 3.17 -1.42 2.68
CA GLU A 356 3.68 -0.23 3.35
C GLU A 356 5.18 -0.03 3.07
N PRO A 357 5.60 1.16 2.57
CA PRO A 357 6.99 1.43 2.26
C PRO A 357 7.96 1.24 3.43
N GLY A 358 7.57 1.69 4.63
CA GLY A 358 8.38 1.58 5.83
C GLY A 358 8.59 0.13 6.27
N VAL A 359 7.54 -0.69 6.20
CA VAL A 359 7.63 -2.13 6.49
C VAL A 359 8.49 -2.86 5.46
N CYS A 360 8.35 -2.51 4.17
CA CYS A 360 9.17 -3.07 3.11
C CYS A 360 10.66 -2.79 3.32
N ALA A 361 11.00 -1.55 3.63
CA ALA A 361 12.38 -1.15 3.90
C ALA A 361 12.94 -1.86 5.15
N LEU A 362 12.17 -1.90 6.23
CA LEU A 362 12.53 -2.61 7.46
C LEU A 362 12.75 -4.11 7.19
N PHE A 363 11.87 -4.72 6.41
CA PHE A 363 11.97 -6.13 6.03
C PHE A 363 13.28 -6.42 5.27
N GLU A 364 13.58 -5.69 4.20
CA GLU A 364 14.78 -5.90 3.39
C GLU A 364 16.07 -5.73 4.22
N GLN A 365 16.12 -4.69 5.04
CA GLN A 365 17.27 -4.43 5.92
C GLN A 365 17.41 -5.50 7.01
N SER A 366 16.30 -6.00 7.56
CA SER A 366 16.32 -7.07 8.56
C SER A 366 16.77 -8.41 7.97
N VAL A 367 16.36 -8.72 6.74
CA VAL A 367 16.85 -9.90 6.01
C VAL A 367 18.36 -9.81 5.80
N ALA A 368 18.87 -8.66 5.35
CA ALA A 368 20.30 -8.44 5.18
C ALA A 368 21.06 -8.57 6.52
N ALA A 369 20.50 -8.06 7.61
CA ALA A 369 21.06 -8.17 8.95
C ALA A 369 21.08 -9.62 9.48
N ALA A 370 20.07 -10.42 9.17
CA ALA A 370 20.06 -11.85 9.49
C ALA A 370 21.06 -12.64 8.65
N GLN A 371 21.20 -12.33 7.37
CA GLN A 371 22.18 -12.95 6.47
C GLN A 371 23.62 -12.65 6.93
N SER A 372 23.92 -11.43 7.37
CA SER A 372 25.24 -11.10 7.91
C SER A 372 25.60 -11.90 9.16
N ARG A 373 24.61 -12.50 9.83
CA ARG A 373 24.75 -13.41 10.98
C ARG A 373 24.73 -14.89 10.57
N GLY A 374 24.90 -15.18 9.27
CA GLY A 374 25.03 -16.53 8.73
C GLY A 374 23.71 -17.26 8.47
N VAL A 375 22.56 -16.57 8.52
CA VAL A 375 21.28 -17.19 8.15
C VAL A 375 21.14 -17.20 6.63
N GLU A 376 20.74 -18.35 6.08
CA GLU A 376 20.48 -18.47 4.64
C GLU A 376 19.31 -17.56 4.22
N ALA A 377 19.36 -17.01 2.99
CA ALA A 377 18.47 -15.96 2.51
C ALA A 377 16.98 -16.28 2.63
N SER A 378 16.56 -17.47 2.22
CA SER A 378 15.15 -17.87 2.26
C SER A 378 14.65 -18.06 3.70
N ARG A 379 15.51 -18.58 4.58
CA ARG A 379 15.20 -18.73 6.01
C ARG A 379 15.14 -17.37 6.69
N ALA A 380 16.11 -16.49 6.42
CA ALA A 380 16.13 -15.12 6.93
C ALA A 380 14.85 -14.35 6.53
N ALA A 381 14.49 -14.39 5.26
CA ALA A 381 13.29 -13.73 4.75
C ALA A 381 12.02 -14.26 5.43
N ARG A 382 11.88 -15.58 5.54
CA ARG A 382 10.70 -16.17 6.20
C ARG A 382 10.62 -15.84 7.67
N ALA A 383 11.75 -15.86 8.39
CA ALA A 383 11.78 -15.51 9.81
C ALA A 383 11.44 -14.03 10.03
N CYS A 384 12.05 -13.11 9.27
CA CYS A 384 11.76 -11.69 9.35
C CYS A 384 10.30 -11.37 8.97
N ALA A 385 9.76 -12.00 7.90
CA ALA A 385 8.37 -11.83 7.51
C ALA A 385 7.39 -12.29 8.61
N ASN A 386 7.65 -13.42 9.24
CA ASN A 386 6.80 -13.91 10.34
C ASN A 386 6.85 -12.96 11.56
N LEU A 387 8.03 -12.46 11.93
CA LEU A 387 8.17 -11.50 13.02
C LEU A 387 7.40 -10.19 12.72
N LEU A 388 7.44 -9.69 11.49
CA LEU A 388 6.74 -8.46 11.09
C LEU A 388 5.23 -8.69 10.98
N LEU A 389 4.80 -9.70 10.22
CA LEU A 389 3.37 -9.91 9.91
C LEU A 389 2.56 -10.49 11.06
N GLN A 390 3.18 -11.23 11.97
CA GLN A 390 2.48 -11.84 13.09
C GLN A 390 2.72 -11.08 14.39
N ASN A 391 3.98 -10.99 14.83
CA ASN A 391 4.31 -10.46 16.15
C ASN A 391 4.25 -8.93 16.19
N ALA A 392 4.92 -8.23 15.26
CA ALA A 392 4.91 -6.76 15.20
C ALA A 392 3.53 -6.22 14.82
N GLN A 393 2.82 -6.86 13.87
CA GLN A 393 1.47 -6.46 13.49
C GLN A 393 0.48 -6.60 14.65
N LYS A 394 0.60 -7.66 15.45
CA LYS A 394 -0.20 -7.82 16.69
C LYS A 394 0.02 -6.63 17.64
N ARG A 395 1.27 -6.23 17.87
CA ARG A 395 1.61 -5.08 18.73
C ARG A 395 1.06 -3.76 18.17
N ALA A 396 1.17 -3.55 16.87
CA ALA A 396 0.62 -2.37 16.20
C ALA A 396 -0.91 -2.29 16.39
N ASN A 397 -1.60 -3.43 16.25
CA ASN A 397 -3.05 -3.52 16.45
C ASN A 397 -3.45 -3.28 17.93
N GLU A 398 -2.70 -3.82 18.89
CA GLU A 398 -2.91 -3.60 20.32
C GLU A 398 -2.79 -2.11 20.66
N ARG A 399 -1.69 -1.46 20.25
CA ARG A 399 -1.49 -0.02 20.46
C ARG A 399 -2.53 0.85 19.73
N THR A 400 -2.99 0.42 18.56
CA THR A 400 -4.09 1.10 17.86
C THR A 400 -5.38 1.02 18.69
N SER A 401 -5.70 -0.15 19.24
CA SER A 401 -6.89 -0.35 20.07
C SER A 401 -6.85 0.49 21.34
N GLU A 402 -5.70 0.59 22.00
CA GLU A 402 -5.48 1.46 23.16
C GLU A 402 -5.70 2.94 22.80
N ARG A 403 -5.17 3.40 21.66
CA ARG A 403 -5.40 4.78 21.17
C ARG A 403 -6.88 5.06 20.92
N ILE A 404 -7.60 4.13 20.32
CA ILE A 404 -9.05 4.24 20.08
C ILE A 404 -9.79 4.37 21.40
N GLN A 405 -9.47 3.54 22.39
CA GLN A 405 -10.09 3.59 23.72
C GLN A 405 -9.83 4.93 24.43
N LEU A 406 -8.60 5.43 24.36
CA LEU A 406 -8.23 6.74 24.92
C LEU A 406 -8.98 7.89 24.22
N ALA A 407 -9.11 7.84 22.91
CA ALA A 407 -9.87 8.83 22.15
C ALA A 407 -11.36 8.83 22.54
N GLN A 408 -11.95 7.65 22.64
CA GLN A 408 -13.35 7.47 23.07
C GLN A 408 -13.57 7.97 24.51
N ALA A 409 -12.66 7.66 25.43
CA ALA A 409 -12.71 8.17 26.80
C ALA A 409 -12.59 9.70 26.87
N ALA A 410 -11.91 10.32 25.89
CA ALA A 410 -11.83 11.77 25.73
C ALA A 410 -13.01 12.39 24.95
N GLY A 411 -14.06 11.60 24.65
CA GLY A 411 -15.24 12.06 23.91
C GLY A 411 -15.01 12.26 22.40
N ARG A 412 -13.92 11.74 21.85
CA ARG A 412 -13.61 11.78 20.41
C ARG A 412 -14.11 10.53 19.70
N SER A 413 -14.43 10.63 18.40
CA SER A 413 -14.77 9.45 17.61
C SER A 413 -13.54 8.56 17.44
N GLY A 414 -13.67 7.25 17.74
CA GLY A 414 -12.61 6.27 17.46
C GLY A 414 -12.28 6.11 15.97
N ALA A 415 -13.21 6.50 15.10
CA ALA A 415 -13.01 6.44 13.65
C ALA A 415 -11.98 7.47 13.13
N THR A 416 -11.65 8.50 13.91
CA THR A 416 -10.64 9.52 13.56
C THR A 416 -9.22 9.13 13.98
N VAL A 417 -9.05 8.00 14.69
CA VAL A 417 -7.74 7.56 15.16
C VAL A 417 -6.98 6.85 14.04
N ARG A 418 -5.84 7.43 13.63
CA ARG A 418 -4.92 6.78 12.69
C ARG A 418 -4.42 5.45 13.29
N PRO A 419 -4.53 4.33 12.57
CA PRO A 419 -3.92 3.07 12.98
C PRO A 419 -2.39 3.22 13.14
N ILE A 420 -1.83 2.57 14.16
CA ILE A 420 -0.39 2.43 14.31
C ILE A 420 0.09 1.40 13.30
N LEU A 421 1.03 1.76 12.46
CA LEU A 421 1.66 0.87 11.50
C LEU A 421 2.84 0.15 12.15
N VAL A 422 3.26 -0.96 11.56
CA VAL A 422 4.45 -1.69 12.05
C VAL A 422 5.71 -0.82 11.98
N SER A 423 5.82 0.03 10.96
CA SER A 423 6.89 1.03 10.85
C SER A 423 6.91 2.07 11.96
N ASP A 424 5.76 2.34 12.60
CA ASP A 424 5.65 3.30 13.73
C ASP A 424 6.13 2.69 15.06
N LEU A 425 6.43 1.38 15.10
CA LEU A 425 6.89 0.72 16.33
C LEU A 425 8.34 1.04 16.71
N GLY A 426 9.09 1.70 15.83
CA GLY A 426 10.49 2.08 16.06
C GLY A 426 11.46 0.90 16.10
N LEU A 427 11.13 -0.23 15.45
CA LEU A 427 11.98 -1.41 15.39
C LEU A 427 13.21 -1.15 14.52
N ALA A 428 14.41 -1.38 15.08
CA ALA A 428 15.65 -1.34 14.33
C ALA A 428 15.82 -2.62 13.50
N ALA A 429 16.20 -2.48 12.24
CA ALA A 429 16.38 -3.60 11.31
C ALA A 429 17.46 -4.59 11.79
N ASP A 430 18.54 -4.08 12.37
CA ASP A 430 19.63 -4.91 12.92
C ASP A 430 19.15 -5.78 14.08
N SER A 431 18.37 -5.21 15.01
CA SER A 431 17.76 -5.93 16.13
C SER A 431 16.76 -7.00 15.65
N LEU A 432 15.96 -6.68 14.66
CA LEU A 432 15.01 -7.64 14.08
C LEU A 432 15.73 -8.79 13.36
N GLY A 433 16.80 -8.48 12.62
CA GLY A 433 17.67 -9.48 11.98
C GLY A 433 18.40 -10.36 12.99
N ALA A 434 18.88 -9.80 14.09
CA ALA A 434 19.49 -10.56 15.20
C ALA A 434 18.47 -11.50 15.86
N LEU A 435 17.25 -11.01 16.11
CA LEU A 435 16.16 -11.82 16.67
C LEU A 435 15.78 -12.98 15.72
N ALA A 436 15.70 -12.72 14.42
CA ALA A 436 15.47 -13.75 13.41
C ALA A 436 16.61 -14.81 13.42
N ALA A 437 17.87 -14.39 13.53
CA ALA A 437 19.02 -15.29 13.57
C ALA A 437 19.01 -16.17 14.83
N LEU A 438 18.71 -15.62 16.00
CA LEU A 438 18.58 -16.38 17.24
C LEU A 438 17.43 -17.41 17.15
N ARG A 439 16.33 -17.04 16.50
CA ARG A 439 15.20 -17.94 16.28
C ARG A 439 15.55 -19.07 15.32
N GLU A 440 16.22 -18.76 14.22
CA GLU A 440 16.62 -19.72 13.19
C GLU A 440 17.73 -20.69 13.64
N SER A 441 18.64 -20.23 14.51
CA SER A 441 19.64 -21.10 15.14
C SER A 441 19.06 -22.01 16.23
N GLY A 442 17.80 -21.81 16.60
CA GLY A 442 17.17 -22.48 17.74
C GLY A 442 17.75 -22.07 19.09
N ALA A 443 18.37 -20.90 19.18
CA ALA A 443 18.89 -20.36 20.45
C ALA A 443 17.79 -19.81 21.35
N ILE A 444 16.63 -19.47 20.79
CA ILE A 444 15.45 -19.01 21.53
C ILE A 444 14.17 -19.71 21.05
N SER A 445 13.17 -19.78 21.91
CA SER A 445 11.85 -20.30 21.58
C SER A 445 11.01 -19.26 20.79
N ALA A 446 9.90 -19.69 20.18
CA ALA A 446 8.97 -18.78 19.52
C ALA A 446 8.33 -17.78 20.52
N GLN A 447 8.04 -18.24 21.75
CA GLN A 447 7.54 -17.40 22.83
C GLN A 447 8.57 -16.37 23.26
N SER A 448 9.82 -16.78 23.48
CA SER A 448 10.91 -15.84 23.82
C SER A 448 11.14 -14.80 22.73
N ALA A 449 10.98 -15.20 21.45
CA ALA A 449 11.09 -14.26 20.32
C ALA A 449 9.96 -13.21 20.34
N ASP A 450 8.72 -13.60 20.68
CA ASP A 450 7.60 -12.66 20.82
C ASP A 450 7.82 -11.69 22.00
N GLU A 451 8.29 -12.19 23.15
CA GLU A 451 8.58 -11.38 24.32
C GLU A 451 9.73 -10.39 24.06
N LEU A 452 10.82 -10.84 23.45
CA LEU A 452 11.95 -9.98 23.07
C LEU A 452 11.53 -8.90 22.09
N LEU A 453 10.72 -9.25 21.07
CA LEU A 453 10.18 -8.26 20.14
C LEU A 453 9.33 -7.21 20.88
N GLY A 454 8.54 -7.61 21.88
CA GLY A 454 7.79 -6.70 22.73
C GLY A 454 8.71 -5.67 23.39
N HIS A 455 9.81 -6.13 23.99
CA HIS A 455 10.79 -5.23 24.61
C HIS A 455 11.47 -4.29 23.63
N LEU A 456 11.76 -4.75 22.41
CA LEU A 456 12.29 -3.90 21.35
C LEU A 456 11.30 -2.80 20.95
N CYS A 457 10.01 -3.12 20.89
CA CYS A 457 8.96 -2.13 20.63
C CYS A 457 8.80 -1.10 21.78
N ASP A 458 9.06 -1.49 23.02
CA ASP A 458 8.91 -0.62 24.19
C ASP A 458 10.13 0.31 24.42
N SER A 459 11.25 0.04 23.74
CA SER A 459 12.50 0.81 23.86
C SER A 459 13.10 1.11 22.47
N PRO A 460 12.38 1.84 21.60
CA PRO A 460 12.69 1.94 20.17
C PRO A 460 14.01 2.64 19.86
N ASP A 461 14.47 3.54 20.71
CA ASP A 461 15.64 4.40 20.43
C ASP A 461 17.00 3.80 20.91
N GLN A 462 16.99 2.60 21.46
CA GLN A 462 18.23 1.94 21.90
C GLN A 462 18.59 0.79 20.96
N PRO A 463 19.76 0.85 20.29
CA PRO A 463 20.28 -0.32 19.58
C PRO A 463 20.54 -1.41 20.62
N ALA A 464 19.64 -2.38 20.71
CA ALA A 464 19.75 -3.46 21.66
C ALA A 464 20.66 -4.57 21.11
N ASP A 465 21.66 -4.98 21.88
CA ASP A 465 22.25 -6.30 21.72
C ASP A 465 21.19 -7.35 22.13
N VAL A 466 20.48 -7.86 21.12
CA VAL A 466 19.36 -8.79 21.33
C VAL A 466 19.81 -10.08 21.99
N GLU A 467 21.06 -10.52 21.75
CA GLU A 467 21.61 -11.71 22.37
C GLU A 467 21.90 -11.47 23.86
N ALA A 468 22.48 -10.31 24.20
CA ALA A 468 22.68 -9.92 25.60
C ALA A 468 21.33 -9.79 26.31
N LEU A 469 20.35 -9.14 25.69
CA LEU A 469 18.99 -9.01 26.24
C LEU A 469 18.35 -10.38 26.49
N ALA A 470 18.49 -11.32 25.54
CA ALA A 470 17.97 -12.69 25.68
C ALA A 470 18.69 -13.44 26.83
N ARG A 471 19.98 -13.23 26.97
CA ARG A 471 20.80 -13.83 28.05
C ARG A 471 20.42 -13.29 29.43
N ASP A 472 20.33 -11.99 29.57
CA ASP A 472 20.02 -11.31 30.85
C ASP A 472 18.60 -11.66 31.34
N ARG A 473 17.70 -11.99 30.42
CA ARG A 473 16.34 -12.41 30.75
C ARG A 473 16.16 -13.93 30.85
N GLY A 474 17.24 -14.70 30.71
CA GLY A 474 17.15 -16.17 30.76
C GLY A 474 16.33 -16.81 29.63
N MET A 475 16.24 -16.13 28.48
CA MET A 475 15.43 -16.57 27.33
C MET A 475 16.21 -17.45 26.34
N LEU A 476 17.50 -17.59 26.52
CA LEU A 476 18.32 -18.52 25.72
C LEU A 476 18.01 -19.95 26.08
N ILE A 477 17.86 -20.81 25.07
CA ILE A 477 17.66 -22.25 25.27
C ILE A 477 18.93 -22.85 25.84
N VAL A 478 18.82 -23.45 27.03
CA VAL A 478 19.92 -24.13 27.70
C VAL A 478 20.09 -25.51 27.06
N ARG A 479 21.24 -25.73 26.42
CA ARG A 479 21.62 -27.03 25.82
C ARG A 479 22.54 -27.79 26.78
N ASP A 480 22.23 -27.75 28.07
CA ASP A 480 22.96 -28.54 29.10
C ASP A 480 22.20 -29.85 29.35
N ASP A 481 22.77 -30.96 28.93
CA ASP A 481 22.21 -32.29 29.10
C ASP A 481 21.91 -32.65 30.55
N ASN A 482 22.69 -32.14 31.53
CA ASN A 482 22.49 -32.38 32.96
C ASN A 482 21.30 -31.57 33.48
N ALA A 483 21.16 -30.30 33.08
CA ALA A 483 20.02 -29.48 33.43
C ALA A 483 18.74 -30.07 32.86
N LEU A 484 18.77 -30.49 31.56
CA LEU A 484 17.65 -31.13 30.90
C LEU A 484 17.24 -32.43 31.61
N ALA A 485 18.20 -33.28 31.97
CA ALA A 485 17.94 -34.52 32.70
C ALA A 485 17.28 -34.23 34.06
N SER A 486 17.80 -33.24 34.83
CA SER A 486 17.25 -32.85 36.10
C SER A 486 15.80 -32.36 36.03
N TRP A 487 15.50 -31.50 35.05
CA TRP A 487 14.12 -31.03 34.82
C TRP A 487 13.18 -32.17 34.40
N CYS A 488 13.65 -33.09 33.55
CA CYS A 488 12.86 -34.26 33.16
C CYS A 488 12.58 -35.18 34.33
N GLU A 489 13.59 -35.46 35.17
CA GLU A 489 13.41 -36.26 36.41
C GLU A 489 12.42 -35.61 37.36
N GLN A 490 12.50 -34.30 37.56
CA GLN A 490 11.58 -33.59 38.42
C GLN A 490 10.14 -33.62 37.87
N ALA A 491 9.99 -33.36 36.57
CA ALA A 491 8.66 -33.44 35.93
C ALA A 491 8.04 -34.84 36.04
N ILE A 492 8.85 -35.88 35.91
CA ILE A 492 8.40 -37.29 36.10
C ILE A 492 7.96 -37.54 37.56
N ARG A 493 8.73 -37.05 38.55
CA ARG A 493 8.37 -37.18 39.98
C ARG A 493 7.08 -36.44 40.29
N ASP A 494 6.95 -35.20 39.83
CA ASP A 494 5.82 -34.32 40.16
C ASP A 494 4.52 -34.73 39.43
N ASN A 495 4.63 -35.49 38.34
CA ASN A 495 3.50 -35.94 37.52
C ASN A 495 3.46 -37.48 37.37
N ALA A 496 3.55 -38.19 38.47
CA ALA A 496 3.66 -39.65 38.53
C ALA A 496 2.59 -40.40 37.71
N GLN A 497 1.34 -39.91 37.70
CA GLN A 497 0.24 -40.53 36.92
C GLN A 497 0.50 -40.40 35.42
N SER A 498 0.91 -39.24 34.94
CA SER A 498 1.24 -39.05 33.52
C SER A 498 2.45 -39.89 33.09
N ALA A 499 3.44 -40.05 33.96
CA ALA A 499 4.58 -40.92 33.74
C ALA A 499 4.18 -42.40 33.64
N ALA A 500 3.25 -42.87 34.54
CA ALA A 500 2.70 -44.20 34.48
C ALA A 500 1.88 -44.46 33.19
N ASP A 501 1.11 -43.49 32.74
CA ASP A 501 0.33 -43.58 31.50
C ASP A 501 1.26 -43.68 30.25
N VAL A 502 2.39 -42.95 30.25
CA VAL A 502 3.40 -43.06 29.16
C VAL A 502 4.04 -44.46 29.18
N ARG A 503 4.44 -44.97 30.35
CA ARG A 503 4.98 -46.33 30.50
C ARG A 503 3.97 -47.40 30.07
N ALA A 504 2.67 -47.15 30.27
CA ALA A 504 1.58 -48.02 29.78
C ALA A 504 1.27 -47.90 28.30
N GLY A 505 2.07 -47.14 27.54
CA GLY A 505 1.95 -46.97 26.07
C GLY A 505 1.03 -45.83 25.62
N LYS A 506 0.48 -45.02 26.53
CA LYS A 506 -0.34 -43.84 26.19
C LYS A 506 0.54 -42.66 25.87
N LEU A 507 1.16 -42.66 24.68
CA LEU A 507 2.13 -41.63 24.25
C LEU A 507 1.61 -40.19 24.28
N GLN A 508 0.29 -39.97 24.23
CA GLN A 508 -0.32 -38.65 24.34
C GLN A 508 -0.06 -37.97 25.70
N ALA A 509 0.11 -38.78 26.76
CA ALA A 509 0.36 -38.27 28.11
C ALA A 509 1.76 -37.58 28.22
N VAL A 510 2.68 -37.83 27.30
CA VAL A 510 4.01 -37.17 27.28
C VAL A 510 3.88 -35.65 27.13
N GLY A 511 2.84 -35.15 26.46
CA GLY A 511 2.61 -33.70 26.28
C GLY A 511 2.46 -32.95 27.61
N ARG A 512 1.84 -33.60 28.65
CA ARG A 512 1.71 -33.01 29.98
C ARG A 512 3.07 -32.93 30.70
N LEU A 513 3.91 -33.94 30.53
CA LEU A 513 5.28 -33.94 31.08
C LEU A 513 6.18 -32.90 30.39
N VAL A 514 6.06 -32.77 29.06
CA VAL A 514 6.76 -31.71 28.31
C VAL A 514 6.34 -30.35 28.82
N GLY A 515 5.04 -30.10 29.02
CA GLY A 515 4.55 -28.84 29.60
C GLY A 515 5.09 -28.56 30.99
N ALA A 516 5.24 -29.58 31.84
CA ALA A 516 5.83 -29.47 33.17
C ALA A 516 7.32 -29.09 33.10
N VAL A 517 8.10 -29.74 32.21
CA VAL A 517 9.53 -29.38 31.99
C VAL A 517 9.66 -27.98 31.46
N MET A 518 8.83 -27.57 30.50
CA MET A 518 8.83 -26.19 29.95
C MET A 518 8.56 -25.16 31.05
N LYS A 519 7.67 -25.47 31.98
CA LYS A 519 7.41 -24.61 33.15
C LYS A 519 8.58 -24.57 34.12
N LEU A 520 9.21 -25.71 34.43
CA LEU A 520 10.38 -25.80 35.32
C LEU A 520 11.61 -25.08 34.76
N SER A 521 11.79 -25.16 33.45
CA SER A 521 12.91 -24.49 32.75
C SER A 521 12.64 -23.00 32.46
N GLY A 522 11.43 -22.46 32.80
CA GLY A 522 11.05 -21.10 32.40
C GLY A 522 11.02 -20.89 30.89
N GLY A 523 10.82 -21.97 30.10
CA GLY A 523 10.85 -21.93 28.64
C GLY A 523 12.26 -22.07 28.02
N ALA A 524 13.28 -22.26 28.83
CA ALA A 524 14.69 -22.39 28.38
C ALA A 524 15.04 -23.79 27.83
N ALA A 525 14.15 -24.78 27.94
CA ALA A 525 14.37 -26.10 27.39
C ALA A 525 13.79 -26.23 25.95
N ASP A 526 14.46 -27.03 25.11
CA ASP A 526 13.92 -27.38 23.78
C ASP A 526 12.83 -28.46 23.92
N ALA A 527 11.62 -28.16 23.51
CA ALA A 527 10.47 -29.04 23.68
C ALA A 527 10.62 -30.39 22.91
N ALA A 528 11.36 -30.41 21.79
CA ALA A 528 11.61 -31.63 21.02
C ALA A 528 12.62 -32.52 21.75
N GLN A 529 13.72 -31.94 22.25
CA GLN A 529 14.70 -32.64 23.06
C GLN A 529 14.12 -33.13 24.38
N VAL A 530 13.30 -32.31 25.05
CA VAL A 530 12.56 -32.69 26.27
C VAL A 530 11.70 -33.92 25.99
N ARG A 531 10.95 -33.92 24.90
CA ARG A 531 10.07 -35.05 24.53
C ARG A 531 10.88 -36.33 24.27
N GLU A 532 11.98 -36.23 23.53
CA GLU A 532 12.84 -37.35 23.24
C GLU A 532 13.46 -37.92 24.53
N ARG A 533 13.97 -37.04 25.40
CA ARG A 533 14.57 -37.43 26.68
C ARG A 533 13.55 -38.08 27.60
N LEU A 534 12.36 -37.51 27.76
CA LEU A 534 11.26 -38.09 28.55
C LEU A 534 10.88 -39.47 28.04
N LEU A 535 10.75 -39.65 26.74
CA LEU A 535 10.43 -40.96 26.15
C LEU A 535 11.58 -41.97 26.38
N SER A 536 12.83 -41.53 26.34
CA SER A 536 13.99 -42.37 26.67
C SER A 536 14.02 -42.78 28.13
N MET A 537 13.64 -41.88 29.06
CA MET A 537 13.65 -42.12 30.50
C MET A 537 12.44 -42.94 30.98
N LEU A 538 11.36 -43.01 30.19
CA LEU A 538 10.13 -43.69 30.55
C LEU A 538 9.92 -45.06 29.83
N LYS A 539 10.83 -45.38 28.88
CA LYS A 539 10.93 -46.71 28.32
C LYS A 539 11.51 -47.68 29.36
#